data_96f9f1d3dc45af3d6f2dc27aad64164e
#
_entry.id   96f9f1d3dc45af3d6f2dc27aad64164e
#
_cell.length_a   1.000
_cell.length_b   1.000
_cell.length_c   1.000
_cell.angle_alpha   90.00
_cell.angle_beta   90.00
_cell.angle_gamma   90.00
#
_symmetry.space_group_name_H-M   'P 1'
#
loop_
_entity.id
_entity.type
_entity.pdbx_description
1 polymer ?
#
loop_
_entity_poly.entity_id
_entity_poly.type
_entity_poly.pdbx_seq_one_letter_code
_entity_poly.pdbx_strand_id
1 'polypeptide(L)'
;MGLGDFAAALFDPARPVPPGLVGPDGKLSTRRFDVYRNNVMASLTRVLRSAFPATARIVGEDFFVGMACVHVAEKPPKSPMLFDYGVDFPDFIQRFEPAAGLAYLPDIARIEWAWIEAYHAPEARSIGPADFAQIDPDDLPNLRVALHPSLHIVRSLFPAFTIWRTNINDDVPQSVNLAVGAEDALIVRPDAEVEVRALLPGGADFLLALRDGSSMLNATKAAIAADRRFDLSANLSELIGANLFIDLVHT
;
A
#
# COMPACT_ATOMS: atom_id res chain seq x y z
N MET A 1 -18.41 -31.74 -13.77
CA MET A 1 -18.17 -30.27 -13.78
C MET A 1 -17.06 -29.99 -12.78
N GLY A 2 -15.93 -29.51 -13.24
CA GLY A 2 -14.83 -29.12 -12.35
C GLY A 2 -15.13 -27.77 -11.70
N LEU A 3 -14.71 -27.58 -10.43
CA LEU A 3 -14.78 -26.28 -9.74
C LEU A 3 -14.07 -25.17 -10.56
N GLY A 4 -13.04 -25.54 -11.32
CA GLY A 4 -12.31 -24.62 -12.20
C GLY A 4 -13.14 -24.06 -13.35
N ASP A 5 -13.99 -24.85 -13.99
CA ASP A 5 -14.86 -24.39 -15.09
C ASP A 5 -15.93 -23.42 -14.57
N PHE A 6 -16.45 -23.67 -13.38
CA PHE A 6 -17.41 -22.79 -12.72
C PHE A 6 -16.77 -21.45 -12.36
N ALA A 7 -15.60 -21.47 -11.73
CA ALA A 7 -14.85 -20.27 -11.40
C ALA A 7 -14.49 -19.46 -12.65
N ALA A 8 -14.00 -20.11 -13.70
CA ALA A 8 -13.66 -19.44 -14.95
C ALA A 8 -14.86 -18.75 -15.61
N ALA A 9 -16.03 -19.38 -15.56
CA ALA A 9 -17.26 -18.77 -16.09
C ALA A 9 -17.79 -17.61 -15.22
N LEU A 10 -17.44 -17.55 -13.93
CA LEU A 10 -17.81 -16.44 -13.06
C LEU A 10 -17.14 -15.13 -13.46
N PHE A 11 -15.88 -15.19 -13.85
CA PHE A 11 -15.03 -14.02 -14.11
C PHE A 11 -14.93 -13.65 -15.59
N ASP A 12 -15.38 -14.53 -16.49
CA ASP A 12 -15.40 -14.30 -17.93
C ASP A 12 -16.84 -14.33 -18.47
N PRO A 13 -17.43 -13.15 -18.78
CA PRO A 13 -18.80 -13.07 -19.30
C PRO A 13 -18.96 -13.69 -20.70
N ALA A 14 -17.87 -13.89 -21.45
CA ALA A 14 -17.92 -14.56 -22.75
C ALA A 14 -18.07 -16.08 -22.63
N ARG A 15 -17.81 -16.66 -21.46
CA ARG A 15 -17.97 -18.11 -21.24
C ARG A 15 -19.44 -18.49 -21.04
N PRO A 16 -19.86 -19.62 -21.63
CA PRO A 16 -21.22 -20.12 -21.41
C PRO A 16 -21.45 -20.47 -19.94
N VAL A 17 -22.70 -20.38 -19.52
CA VAL A 17 -23.11 -20.82 -18.18
C VAL A 17 -22.81 -22.31 -18.03
N PRO A 18 -22.12 -22.71 -16.94
CA PRO A 18 -21.77 -24.10 -16.73
C PRO A 18 -23.01 -25.01 -16.66
N PRO A 19 -22.97 -26.24 -17.26
CA PRO A 19 -24.08 -27.17 -17.20
C PRO A 19 -24.34 -27.66 -15.78
N GLY A 20 -25.58 -27.99 -15.47
CA GLY A 20 -25.99 -28.50 -14.15
C GLY A 20 -26.53 -27.47 -13.18
N LEU A 21 -26.57 -26.20 -13.56
CA LEU A 21 -27.26 -25.16 -12.80
C LEU A 21 -28.75 -25.13 -13.17
N VAL A 22 -29.56 -25.83 -12.39
CA VAL A 22 -31.00 -25.95 -12.67
C VAL A 22 -31.84 -25.03 -11.79
N GLY A 23 -32.88 -24.47 -12.36
CA GLY A 23 -33.89 -23.74 -11.63
C GLY A 23 -34.84 -24.67 -10.87
N PRO A 24 -35.85 -24.12 -10.16
CA PRO A 24 -36.89 -24.91 -9.48
C PRO A 24 -37.72 -25.78 -10.45
N ASP A 25 -37.70 -25.42 -11.73
CA ASP A 25 -38.38 -26.15 -12.83
C ASP A 25 -37.51 -27.25 -13.46
N GLY A 26 -36.31 -27.51 -12.90
CA GLY A 26 -35.36 -28.50 -13.40
C GLY A 26 -34.64 -28.11 -14.68
N LYS A 27 -34.87 -26.88 -15.22
CA LYS A 27 -34.21 -26.38 -16.44
C LYS A 27 -32.97 -25.58 -16.11
N LEU A 28 -32.03 -25.50 -17.07
CA LEU A 28 -30.83 -24.65 -16.93
C LEU A 28 -31.24 -23.21 -16.60
N SER A 29 -30.72 -22.68 -15.48
CA SER A 29 -31.06 -21.35 -15.01
C SER A 29 -29.90 -20.38 -15.21
N THR A 30 -29.78 -19.79 -16.40
CA THR A 30 -28.83 -18.70 -16.71
C THR A 30 -29.00 -17.52 -15.74
N ARG A 31 -30.24 -17.11 -15.48
CA ARG A 31 -30.57 -15.99 -14.59
C ARG A 31 -30.00 -16.16 -13.17
N ARG A 32 -30.05 -17.37 -12.60
CA ARG A 32 -29.45 -17.61 -11.27
C ARG A 32 -27.94 -17.49 -11.28
N PHE A 33 -27.33 -17.99 -12.33
CA PHE A 33 -25.88 -17.86 -12.49
C PHE A 33 -25.45 -16.39 -12.65
N ASP A 34 -26.19 -15.61 -13.44
CA ASP A 34 -25.93 -14.18 -13.65
C ASP A 34 -26.08 -13.38 -12.35
N VAL A 35 -27.11 -13.67 -11.53
CA VAL A 35 -27.26 -13.07 -10.20
C VAL A 35 -26.07 -13.43 -9.30
N TYR A 36 -25.63 -14.67 -9.31
CA TYR A 36 -24.47 -15.11 -8.50
C TYR A 36 -23.17 -14.43 -8.98
N ARG A 37 -22.93 -14.41 -10.29
CA ARG A 37 -21.80 -13.69 -10.91
C ARG A 37 -21.77 -12.22 -10.49
N ASN A 38 -22.90 -11.53 -10.64
CA ASN A 38 -23.02 -10.12 -10.27
C ASN A 38 -22.75 -9.90 -8.78
N ASN A 39 -23.24 -10.77 -7.90
CA ASN A 39 -22.98 -10.68 -6.46
C ASN A 39 -21.51 -10.87 -6.12
N VAL A 40 -20.82 -11.83 -6.77
CA VAL A 40 -19.38 -12.06 -6.57
C VAL A 40 -18.58 -10.85 -7.06
N MET A 41 -18.86 -10.35 -8.27
CA MET A 41 -18.21 -9.17 -8.82
C MET A 41 -18.42 -7.94 -7.93
N ALA A 42 -19.65 -7.67 -7.50
CA ALA A 42 -19.97 -6.56 -6.61
C ALA A 42 -19.28 -6.70 -5.24
N SER A 43 -19.16 -7.93 -4.72
CA SER A 43 -18.45 -8.17 -3.45
C SER A 43 -16.96 -7.90 -3.55
N LEU A 44 -16.30 -8.38 -4.60
CA LEU A 44 -14.86 -8.15 -4.83
C LEU A 44 -14.55 -6.69 -5.13
N THR A 45 -15.39 -6.03 -5.93
CA THR A 45 -15.28 -4.59 -6.18
C THR A 45 -15.42 -3.80 -4.87
N ARG A 46 -16.32 -4.20 -3.96
CA ARG A 46 -16.49 -3.57 -2.65
C ARG A 46 -15.24 -3.78 -1.77
N VAL A 47 -14.61 -4.95 -1.80
CA VAL A 47 -13.36 -5.22 -1.10
C VAL A 47 -12.28 -4.27 -1.59
N LEU A 48 -12.07 -4.16 -2.90
CA LEU A 48 -11.12 -3.20 -3.48
C LEU A 48 -11.47 -1.75 -3.11
N ARG A 49 -12.74 -1.39 -3.18
CA ARG A 49 -13.21 -0.05 -2.79
C ARG A 49 -12.88 0.30 -1.32
N SER A 50 -13.01 -0.69 -0.42
CA SER A 50 -12.67 -0.51 0.99
C SER A 50 -11.15 -0.45 1.22
N ALA A 51 -10.37 -1.16 0.40
CA ALA A 51 -8.92 -1.16 0.47
C ALA A 51 -8.29 0.11 -0.12
N PHE A 52 -8.97 0.76 -1.10
CA PHE A 52 -8.43 1.89 -1.87
C PHE A 52 -9.38 3.11 -1.87
N PRO A 53 -9.73 3.66 -0.69
CA PRO A 53 -10.72 4.74 -0.57
C PRO A 53 -10.26 6.06 -1.21
N ALA A 54 -8.98 6.47 -1.07
CA ALA A 54 -8.45 7.69 -1.69
C ALA A 54 -8.38 7.53 -3.21
N THR A 55 -7.90 6.38 -3.69
CA THR A 55 -7.88 6.04 -5.12
C THR A 55 -9.29 6.14 -5.72
N ALA A 56 -10.28 5.54 -5.06
CA ALA A 56 -11.69 5.59 -5.50
C ALA A 56 -12.24 7.02 -5.51
N ARG A 57 -11.90 7.83 -4.51
CA ARG A 57 -12.33 9.22 -4.42
C ARG A 57 -11.73 10.10 -5.53
N ILE A 58 -10.46 9.88 -5.87
CA ILE A 58 -9.76 10.62 -6.92
C ILE A 58 -10.38 10.39 -8.29
N VAL A 59 -10.67 9.13 -8.62
CA VAL A 59 -11.20 8.78 -9.96
C VAL A 59 -12.71 8.87 -10.06
N GLY A 60 -13.42 8.89 -8.94
CA GLY A 60 -14.87 8.83 -8.84
C GLY A 60 -15.43 7.41 -8.89
N GLU A 61 -16.63 7.24 -8.31
CA GLU A 61 -17.22 5.91 -8.04
C GLU A 61 -17.39 5.07 -9.31
N ASP A 62 -17.98 5.61 -10.35
CA ASP A 62 -18.29 4.86 -11.58
C ASP A 62 -17.00 4.39 -12.30
N PHE A 63 -15.99 5.24 -12.34
CA PHE A 63 -14.69 4.88 -12.94
C PHE A 63 -13.99 3.82 -12.11
N PHE A 64 -13.99 3.98 -10.78
CA PHE A 64 -13.39 2.99 -9.88
C PHE A 64 -14.03 1.62 -10.02
N VAL A 65 -15.37 1.56 -10.05
CA VAL A 65 -16.10 0.30 -10.24
C VAL A 65 -15.74 -0.34 -11.57
N GLY A 66 -15.69 0.42 -12.67
CA GLY A 66 -15.27 -0.09 -13.98
C GLY A 66 -13.84 -0.66 -13.95
N MET A 67 -12.90 0.09 -13.38
CA MET A 67 -11.49 -0.31 -13.23
C MET A 67 -11.36 -1.57 -12.37
N ALA A 68 -12.06 -1.62 -11.23
CA ALA A 68 -12.07 -2.77 -10.33
C ALA A 68 -12.65 -4.04 -10.99
N CYS A 69 -13.72 -3.90 -11.78
CA CYS A 69 -14.29 -5.02 -12.54
C CYS A 69 -13.29 -5.61 -13.53
N VAL A 70 -12.52 -4.78 -14.23
CA VAL A 70 -11.45 -5.26 -15.13
C VAL A 70 -10.39 -6.00 -14.35
N HIS A 71 -9.91 -5.44 -13.22
CA HIS A 71 -8.93 -6.10 -12.36
C HIS A 71 -9.43 -7.45 -11.83
N VAL A 72 -10.67 -7.52 -11.35
CA VAL A 72 -11.28 -8.77 -10.85
C VAL A 72 -11.32 -9.84 -11.94
N ALA A 73 -11.63 -9.46 -13.19
CA ALA A 73 -11.63 -10.39 -14.32
C ALA A 73 -10.22 -10.90 -14.67
N GLU A 74 -9.21 -10.04 -14.62
CA GLU A 74 -7.80 -10.41 -14.88
C GLU A 74 -7.17 -11.21 -13.72
N LYS A 75 -7.51 -10.85 -12.48
CA LYS A 75 -6.89 -11.35 -11.25
C LYS A 75 -7.97 -11.81 -10.26
N PRO A 76 -8.71 -12.88 -10.56
CA PRO A 76 -9.67 -13.41 -9.62
C PRO A 76 -8.98 -13.92 -8.35
N PRO A 77 -9.65 -13.88 -7.18
CA PRO A 77 -9.09 -14.36 -5.93
C PRO A 77 -8.74 -15.84 -6.02
N LYS A 78 -7.55 -16.20 -5.52
CA LYS A 78 -7.06 -17.59 -5.47
C LYS A 78 -7.44 -18.30 -4.18
N SER A 79 -7.94 -17.57 -3.20
CA SER A 79 -8.33 -18.05 -1.87
C SER A 79 -9.68 -17.46 -1.48
N PRO A 80 -10.49 -18.18 -0.67
CA PRO A 80 -11.68 -17.61 -0.05
C PRO A 80 -11.34 -16.53 1.01
N MET A 81 -10.11 -16.51 1.49
CA MET A 81 -9.60 -15.43 2.35
C MET A 81 -9.15 -14.26 1.49
N LEU A 82 -9.75 -13.10 1.70
CA LEU A 82 -9.53 -11.91 0.88
C LEU A 82 -8.54 -10.91 1.50
N PHE A 83 -7.74 -11.34 2.50
CA PHE A 83 -6.80 -10.45 3.18
C PHE A 83 -5.76 -9.86 2.24
N ASP A 84 -5.30 -10.66 1.26
CA ASP A 84 -4.29 -10.24 0.28
C ASP A 84 -4.92 -9.81 -1.06
N TYR A 85 -6.26 -9.74 -1.12
CA TYR A 85 -6.92 -9.39 -2.37
C TYR A 85 -6.86 -7.89 -2.61
N GLY A 86 -6.07 -7.50 -3.60
CA GLY A 86 -5.77 -6.11 -3.93
C GLY A 86 -4.28 -5.78 -3.95
N VAL A 87 -3.40 -6.70 -3.49
CA VAL A 87 -1.93 -6.49 -3.52
C VAL A 87 -1.41 -6.11 -4.92
N ASP A 88 -1.98 -6.69 -5.97
CA ASP A 88 -1.61 -6.42 -7.37
C ASP A 88 -2.33 -5.19 -7.96
N PHE A 89 -3.24 -4.55 -7.22
CA PHE A 89 -4.07 -3.47 -7.77
C PHE A 89 -3.28 -2.20 -8.10
N PRO A 90 -2.30 -1.75 -7.31
CA PRO A 90 -1.44 -0.62 -7.69
C PRO A 90 -0.70 -0.86 -9.02
N ASP A 91 -0.16 -2.04 -9.23
CA ASP A 91 0.54 -2.40 -10.47
C ASP A 91 -0.42 -2.59 -11.65
N PHE A 92 -1.65 -3.03 -11.39
CA PHE A 92 -2.70 -3.02 -12.38
C PHE A 92 -3.04 -1.58 -12.81
N ILE A 93 -3.23 -0.64 -11.87
CA ILE A 93 -3.49 0.78 -12.17
C ILE A 93 -2.37 1.36 -13.03
N GLN A 94 -1.11 1.04 -12.75
CA GLN A 94 0.04 1.56 -13.48
C GLN A 94 0.00 1.21 -14.99
N ARG A 95 -0.57 0.06 -15.36
CA ARG A 95 -0.70 -0.37 -16.74
C ARG A 95 -2.09 -0.15 -17.36
N PHE A 96 -3.05 0.34 -16.56
CA PHE A 96 -4.42 0.54 -16.99
C PHE A 96 -4.54 1.83 -17.81
N GLU A 97 -4.54 1.72 -19.14
CA GLU A 97 -4.50 2.83 -20.06
C GLU A 97 -5.55 3.95 -19.78
N PRO A 98 -6.82 3.62 -19.41
CA PRO A 98 -7.80 4.67 -19.11
C PRO A 98 -7.42 5.57 -17.91
N ALA A 99 -6.54 5.11 -17.02
CA ALA A 99 -6.04 5.89 -15.87
C ALA A 99 -4.68 6.56 -16.15
N ALA A 100 -4.09 6.43 -17.35
CA ALA A 100 -2.75 6.94 -17.67
C ALA A 100 -2.59 8.46 -17.47
N GLY A 101 -3.69 9.22 -17.54
CA GLY A 101 -3.69 10.66 -17.26
C GLY A 101 -3.41 11.01 -15.78
N LEU A 102 -3.49 10.04 -14.87
CA LEU A 102 -3.25 10.19 -13.43
C LEU A 102 -2.00 9.40 -13.02
N ALA A 103 -0.84 9.82 -13.51
CA ALA A 103 0.43 9.09 -13.33
C ALA A 103 0.83 8.84 -11.87
N TYR A 104 0.28 9.62 -10.93
CA TYR A 104 0.48 9.44 -9.48
C TYR A 104 -0.47 8.41 -8.83
N LEU A 105 -1.52 7.99 -9.53
CA LEU A 105 -2.57 7.14 -8.95
C LEU A 105 -2.05 5.77 -8.45
N PRO A 106 -1.12 5.10 -9.14
CA PRO A 106 -0.50 3.87 -8.64
C PRO A 106 0.20 4.07 -7.30
N ASP A 107 0.84 5.22 -7.07
CA ASP A 107 1.58 5.50 -5.83
C ASP A 107 0.61 5.78 -4.68
N ILE A 108 -0.53 6.44 -4.94
CA ILE A 108 -1.63 6.56 -3.98
C ILE A 108 -2.11 5.17 -3.55
N ALA A 109 -2.38 4.29 -4.51
CA ALA A 109 -2.80 2.93 -4.21
C ALA A 109 -1.72 2.13 -3.46
N ARG A 110 -0.43 2.35 -3.72
CA ARG A 110 0.67 1.74 -2.94
C ARG A 110 0.68 2.22 -1.49
N ILE A 111 0.39 3.50 -1.22
CA ILE A 111 0.25 4.01 0.15
C ILE A 111 -0.91 3.32 0.86
N GLU A 112 -2.07 3.17 0.20
CA GLU A 112 -3.25 2.52 0.76
C GLU A 112 -3.00 1.03 1.04
N TRP A 113 -2.30 0.34 0.14
CA TRP A 113 -1.95 -1.06 0.35
C TRP A 113 -0.93 -1.22 1.49
N ALA A 114 0.11 -0.38 1.53
CA ALA A 114 1.08 -0.36 2.62
C ALA A 114 0.43 -0.08 3.98
N TRP A 115 -0.63 0.71 4.01
CA TRP A 115 -1.45 0.93 5.21
C TRP A 115 -2.08 -0.37 5.71
N ILE A 116 -2.64 -1.18 4.80
CA ILE A 116 -3.25 -2.48 5.14
C ILE A 116 -2.18 -3.46 5.64
N GLU A 117 -1.03 -3.53 4.98
CA GLU A 117 0.08 -4.39 5.39
C GLU A 117 0.62 -3.97 6.77
N ALA A 118 0.80 -2.67 7.02
CA ALA A 118 1.22 -2.16 8.32
C ALA A 118 0.20 -2.48 9.43
N TYR A 119 -1.11 -2.38 9.12
CA TYR A 119 -2.18 -2.72 10.06
C TYR A 119 -2.14 -4.19 10.50
N HIS A 120 -1.81 -5.10 9.59
CA HIS A 120 -1.74 -6.55 9.86
C HIS A 120 -0.34 -7.05 10.25
N ALA A 121 0.66 -6.17 10.28
CA ALA A 121 2.02 -6.54 10.66
C ALA A 121 2.10 -7.04 12.12
N PRO A 122 3.10 -7.87 12.44
CA PRO A 122 3.33 -8.29 13.82
C PRO A 122 3.58 -7.11 14.76
N GLU A 123 3.17 -7.27 16.01
CA GLU A 123 3.48 -6.32 17.09
C GLU A 123 4.98 -6.37 17.43
N ALA A 124 5.57 -5.21 17.70
CA ALA A 124 6.92 -5.09 18.21
C ALA A 124 7.00 -3.92 19.19
N ARG A 125 7.89 -4.04 20.18
CA ARG A 125 8.11 -2.95 21.13
C ARG A 125 9.18 -2.02 20.58
N SER A 126 8.83 -0.76 20.42
CA SER A 126 9.77 0.27 19.99
C SER A 126 10.69 0.70 21.13
N ILE A 127 11.91 1.09 20.78
CA ILE A 127 12.86 1.77 21.64
C ILE A 127 12.73 3.28 21.42
N GLY A 128 12.96 4.05 22.47
CA GLY A 128 12.73 5.49 22.49
C GLY A 128 14.00 6.32 22.63
N PRO A 129 13.84 7.65 22.75
CA PRO A 129 14.98 8.58 22.89
C PRO A 129 15.92 8.25 24.04
N ALA A 130 15.40 7.68 25.15
CA ALA A 130 16.19 7.30 26.31
C ALA A 130 17.20 6.17 26.02
N ASP A 131 16.85 5.25 25.12
CA ASP A 131 17.72 4.16 24.72
C ASP A 131 18.84 4.68 23.82
N PHE A 132 18.51 5.59 22.89
CA PHE A 132 19.51 6.24 22.05
C PHE A 132 20.48 7.14 22.83
N ALA A 133 20.01 7.79 23.92
CA ALA A 133 20.84 8.62 24.77
C ALA A 133 21.91 7.85 25.55
N GLN A 134 21.82 6.52 25.63
CA GLN A 134 22.80 5.66 26.28
C GLN A 134 23.93 5.23 25.36
N ILE A 135 23.83 5.51 24.05
CA ILE A 135 24.85 5.11 23.06
C ILE A 135 26.04 6.07 23.18
N ASP A 136 27.25 5.51 23.26
CA ASP A 136 28.46 6.32 23.14
C ASP A 136 28.49 6.98 21.75
N PRO A 137 28.70 8.30 21.66
CA PRO A 137 28.82 8.99 20.38
C PRO A 137 29.85 8.37 19.42
N ASP A 138 30.89 7.75 19.94
CA ASP A 138 31.95 7.10 19.14
C ASP A 138 31.46 5.78 18.51
N ASP A 139 30.44 5.14 19.08
CA ASP A 139 29.83 3.91 18.56
C ASP A 139 28.74 4.18 17.52
N LEU A 140 28.14 5.38 17.55
CA LEU A 140 27.00 5.73 16.69
C LEU A 140 27.26 5.48 15.18
N PRO A 141 28.44 5.76 14.61
CA PRO A 141 28.72 5.50 13.20
C PRO A 141 28.61 4.02 12.79
N ASN A 142 28.95 3.11 13.71
CA ASN A 142 28.96 1.67 13.47
C ASN A 142 27.65 0.99 13.89
N LEU A 143 26.78 1.71 14.58
CA LEU A 143 25.52 1.22 15.06
C LEU A 143 24.67 0.67 13.91
N ARG A 144 24.11 -0.51 14.11
CA ARG A 144 23.04 -1.08 13.27
C ARG A 144 21.75 -1.08 14.07
N VAL A 145 20.65 -1.02 13.39
CA VAL A 145 19.32 -0.96 14.03
C VAL A 145 18.39 -1.98 13.42
N ALA A 146 17.45 -2.48 14.20
CA ALA A 146 16.30 -3.19 13.70
C ALA A 146 15.10 -2.23 13.59
N LEU A 147 14.42 -2.30 12.45
CA LEU A 147 13.27 -1.45 12.16
C LEU A 147 11.97 -2.18 12.49
N HIS A 148 10.94 -1.42 12.82
CA HIS A 148 9.62 -1.96 13.16
C HIS A 148 9.07 -2.80 11.99
N PRO A 149 8.49 -4.00 12.24
CA PRO A 149 8.03 -4.91 11.19
C PRO A 149 6.88 -4.35 10.34
N SER A 150 6.15 -3.35 10.85
CA SER A 150 5.09 -2.67 10.11
C SER A 150 5.60 -1.56 9.19
N LEU A 151 6.93 -1.35 9.10
CA LEU A 151 7.48 -0.29 8.28
C LEU A 151 7.31 -0.58 6.79
N HIS A 152 6.70 0.36 6.10
CA HIS A 152 6.65 0.43 4.64
C HIS A 152 7.13 1.80 4.16
N ILE A 153 7.75 1.82 3.00
CA ILE A 153 8.22 3.04 2.33
C ILE A 153 7.66 3.02 0.91
N VAL A 154 6.92 4.06 0.57
CA VAL A 154 6.41 4.26 -0.79
C VAL A 154 7.13 5.45 -1.41
N ARG A 155 7.90 5.21 -2.46
CA ARG A 155 8.59 6.26 -3.21
C ARG A 155 7.70 6.77 -4.32
N SER A 156 7.68 8.09 -4.53
CA SER A 156 6.93 8.70 -5.62
C SER A 156 7.66 9.91 -6.20
N LEU A 157 7.54 10.08 -7.51
CA LEU A 157 7.99 11.29 -8.22
C LEU A 157 6.97 12.44 -8.10
N PHE A 158 5.84 12.21 -7.47
CA PHE A 158 4.73 13.12 -7.29
C PHE A 158 4.53 13.44 -5.80
N PRO A 159 3.78 14.48 -5.42
CA PRO A 159 3.38 14.77 -4.04
C PRO A 159 2.31 13.77 -3.54
N ALA A 160 2.66 12.46 -3.59
CA ALA A 160 1.73 11.38 -3.37
C ALA A 160 1.17 11.34 -1.95
N PHE A 161 2.00 11.59 -0.94
CA PHE A 161 1.54 11.68 0.44
C PHE A 161 0.53 12.82 0.62
N THR A 162 0.83 14.00 0.09
CA THR A 162 -0.07 15.17 0.19
C THR A 162 -1.39 14.91 -0.53
N ILE A 163 -1.37 14.29 -1.73
CA ILE A 163 -2.58 13.93 -2.46
C ILE A 163 -3.39 12.89 -1.67
N TRP A 164 -2.74 11.84 -1.17
CA TRP A 164 -3.39 10.81 -0.38
C TRP A 164 -4.05 11.42 0.88
N ARG A 165 -3.29 12.22 1.63
CA ARG A 165 -3.74 12.82 2.89
C ARG A 165 -4.98 13.67 2.71
N THR A 166 -5.04 14.56 1.70
CA THR A 166 -6.22 15.39 1.47
C THR A 166 -7.44 14.57 1.03
N ASN A 167 -7.23 13.43 0.36
CA ASN A 167 -8.32 12.55 -0.03
C ASN A 167 -8.83 11.64 1.10
N ILE A 168 -8.05 11.44 2.16
CA ILE A 168 -8.49 10.66 3.33
C ILE A 168 -9.06 11.56 4.42
N ASN A 169 -8.41 12.69 4.73
CA ASN A 169 -8.69 13.46 5.93
C ASN A 169 -9.63 14.65 5.70
N ASP A 170 -9.66 15.21 4.48
CA ASP A 170 -10.44 16.41 4.21
C ASP A 170 -11.87 16.06 3.74
N ASP A 171 -12.87 16.76 4.26
CA ASP A 171 -14.27 16.64 3.78
C ASP A 171 -14.36 16.97 2.29
N VAL A 172 -13.64 18.03 1.87
CA VAL A 172 -13.47 18.41 0.46
C VAL A 172 -11.97 18.37 0.13
N PRO A 173 -11.53 17.45 -0.75
CA PRO A 173 -10.12 17.35 -1.11
C PRO A 173 -9.58 18.66 -1.69
N GLN A 174 -8.41 19.05 -1.22
CA GLN A 174 -7.70 20.21 -1.73
C GLN A 174 -7.01 19.88 -3.06
N SER A 175 -7.00 20.86 -3.97
CA SER A 175 -6.20 20.73 -5.19
C SER A 175 -4.71 20.80 -4.85
N VAL A 176 -3.96 19.77 -5.24
CA VAL A 176 -2.52 19.67 -4.97
C VAL A 176 -1.75 20.04 -6.25
N ASN A 177 -0.80 20.97 -6.12
CA ASN A 177 0.08 21.32 -7.23
C ASN A 177 1.14 20.23 -7.44
N LEU A 178 1.08 19.52 -8.55
CA LEU A 178 2.05 18.44 -8.87
C LEU A 178 3.49 18.95 -9.05
N ALA A 179 3.68 20.25 -9.31
CA ALA A 179 5.01 20.85 -9.44
C ALA A 179 5.75 21.01 -8.10
N VAL A 180 5.11 20.74 -6.97
CA VAL A 180 5.79 20.70 -5.66
C VAL A 180 6.90 19.64 -5.64
N GLY A 181 6.74 18.56 -6.42
CA GLY A 181 7.76 17.54 -6.64
C GLY A 181 7.49 16.23 -5.91
N ALA A 182 8.54 15.41 -5.83
CA ALA A 182 8.53 14.08 -5.25
C ALA A 182 8.28 14.11 -3.73
N GLU A 183 7.44 13.21 -3.25
CA GLU A 183 7.25 12.92 -1.82
C GLU A 183 7.35 11.41 -1.59
N ASP A 184 8.31 10.98 -0.80
CA ASP A 184 8.38 9.62 -0.28
C ASP A 184 7.52 9.53 0.98
N ALA A 185 6.71 8.48 1.11
CA ALA A 185 5.83 8.25 2.25
C ALA A 185 6.37 7.12 3.13
N LEU A 186 6.34 7.36 4.44
CA LEU A 186 6.54 6.38 5.51
C LEU A 186 5.19 5.93 6.02
N ILE A 187 4.98 4.62 6.09
CA ILE A 187 3.81 4.01 6.71
C ILE A 187 4.31 3.08 7.82
N VAL A 188 3.79 3.24 9.03
CA VAL A 188 4.20 2.45 10.19
C VAL A 188 3.05 2.35 11.20
N ARG A 189 2.97 1.26 11.96
CA ARG A 189 2.03 1.08 13.07
C ARG A 189 2.83 0.74 14.35
N PRO A 190 3.39 1.75 15.03
CA PRO A 190 4.19 1.52 16.24
C PRO A 190 3.35 1.03 17.41
N ASP A 191 2.09 1.44 17.48
CA ASP A 191 1.12 1.09 18.51
C ASP A 191 -0.18 0.56 17.87
N ALA A 192 -1.33 1.10 18.26
CA ALA A 192 -2.65 0.65 17.78
C ALA A 192 -3.05 1.23 16.42
N GLU A 193 -2.49 2.36 16.03
CA GLU A 193 -2.88 3.11 14.83
C GLU A 193 -1.78 3.13 13.79
N VAL A 194 -2.17 3.03 12.51
CA VAL A 194 -1.24 3.19 11.40
C VAL A 194 -1.04 4.68 11.16
N GLU A 195 0.21 5.09 11.17
CA GLU A 195 0.63 6.44 10.85
C GLU A 195 1.20 6.49 9.42
N VAL A 196 0.84 7.54 8.68
CA VAL A 196 1.40 7.84 7.37
C VAL A 196 2.00 9.23 7.41
N ARG A 197 3.28 9.35 7.05
CA ARG A 197 4.04 10.60 7.10
C ARG A 197 4.83 10.81 5.81
N ALA A 198 5.06 12.07 5.41
CA ALA A 198 6.07 12.36 4.40
C ALA A 198 7.46 12.18 5.01
N LEU A 199 8.36 11.56 4.26
CA LEU A 199 9.77 11.49 4.65
C LEU A 199 10.49 12.80 4.31
N LEU A 200 11.45 13.14 5.14
CA LEU A 200 12.38 14.24 4.86
C LEU A 200 13.32 13.87 3.69
N PRO A 201 13.97 14.86 3.05
CA PRO A 201 14.90 14.62 1.96
C PRO A 201 15.95 13.55 2.31
N GLY A 202 16.11 12.55 1.44
CA GLY A 202 17.04 11.42 1.63
C GLY A 202 16.59 10.37 2.67
N GLY A 203 15.46 10.61 3.37
CA GLY A 203 14.98 9.71 4.44
C GLY A 203 14.62 8.32 3.94
N ALA A 204 14.08 8.19 2.73
CA ALA A 204 13.79 6.89 2.14
C ALA A 204 15.07 6.07 1.90
N ASP A 205 16.10 6.67 1.31
CA ASP A 205 17.38 6.00 1.04
C ASP A 205 18.09 5.64 2.34
N PHE A 206 17.99 6.50 3.37
CA PHE A 206 18.51 6.22 4.71
C PHE A 206 17.84 4.98 5.32
N LEU A 207 16.50 4.95 5.35
CA LEU A 207 15.74 3.82 5.90
C LEU A 207 15.93 2.52 5.12
N LEU A 208 16.00 2.59 3.79
CA LEU A 208 16.26 1.42 2.95
C LEU A 208 17.63 0.83 3.26
N ALA A 209 18.67 1.67 3.39
CA ALA A 209 20.01 1.22 3.76
C ALA A 209 20.03 0.59 5.17
N LEU A 210 19.34 1.19 6.15
CA LEU A 210 19.24 0.61 7.51
C LEU A 210 18.50 -0.74 7.47
N ARG A 211 17.41 -0.85 6.73
CA ARG A 211 16.65 -2.08 6.55
C ARG A 211 17.49 -3.21 5.95
N ASP A 212 18.39 -2.85 5.03
CA ASP A 212 19.33 -3.79 4.40
C ASP A 212 20.53 -4.11 5.31
N GLY A 213 20.51 -3.66 6.57
CA GLY A 213 21.51 -3.96 7.59
C GLY A 213 22.77 -3.08 7.52
N SER A 214 22.74 -1.96 6.82
CA SER A 214 23.84 -1.00 6.84
C SER A 214 24.04 -0.38 8.23
N SER A 215 25.28 0.01 8.54
CA SER A 215 25.54 0.85 9.71
C SER A 215 25.00 2.25 9.51
N MET A 216 24.81 2.98 10.62
CA MET A 216 24.34 4.36 10.63
C MET A 216 25.17 5.26 9.70
N LEU A 217 26.49 5.10 9.72
CA LEU A 217 27.41 5.86 8.83
C LEU A 217 27.15 5.53 7.36
N ASN A 218 27.00 4.26 7.01
CA ASN A 218 26.81 3.87 5.62
C ASN A 218 25.42 4.26 5.10
N ALA A 219 24.39 4.15 5.93
CA ALA A 219 23.05 4.64 5.61
C ALA A 219 23.06 6.17 5.40
N THR A 220 23.76 6.92 6.26
CA THR A 220 23.95 8.37 6.10
C THR A 220 24.62 8.71 4.77
N LYS A 221 25.69 7.98 4.39
CA LYS A 221 26.36 8.19 3.10
C LYS A 221 25.45 7.92 1.92
N ALA A 222 24.64 6.87 1.97
CA ALA A 222 23.67 6.55 0.94
C ALA A 222 22.61 7.66 0.79
N ALA A 223 22.07 8.16 1.90
CA ALA A 223 21.11 9.23 1.92
C ALA A 223 21.64 10.55 1.34
N ILE A 224 22.88 10.95 1.73
CA ILE A 224 23.55 12.16 1.20
C ILE A 224 23.83 12.01 -0.31
N ALA A 225 24.18 10.81 -0.76
CA ALA A 225 24.41 10.56 -2.19
C ALA A 225 23.11 10.66 -3.01
N ALA A 226 21.97 10.26 -2.43
CA ALA A 226 20.65 10.36 -3.05
C ALA A 226 20.10 11.81 -3.02
N ASP A 227 20.22 12.48 -1.88
CA ASP A 227 19.77 13.87 -1.72
C ASP A 227 20.75 14.65 -0.83
N ARG A 228 21.40 15.66 -1.41
CA ARG A 228 22.36 16.52 -0.69
C ARG A 228 21.71 17.36 0.42
N ARG A 229 20.39 17.47 0.47
CA ARG A 229 19.65 18.16 1.54
C ARG A 229 19.43 17.27 2.76
N PHE A 230 19.88 16.01 2.72
CA PHE A 230 19.74 15.10 3.85
C PHE A 230 20.37 15.67 5.11
N ASP A 231 19.60 15.71 6.19
CA ASP A 231 20.03 16.08 7.53
C ASP A 231 19.82 14.89 8.47
N LEU A 232 20.91 14.32 8.98
CA LEU A 232 20.85 13.14 9.85
C LEU A 232 20.10 13.43 11.14
N SER A 233 20.35 14.59 11.76
CA SER A 233 19.72 14.94 13.06
C SER A 233 18.22 15.11 12.92
N ALA A 234 17.78 15.81 11.88
CA ALA A 234 16.36 15.99 11.59
C ALA A 234 15.68 14.65 11.29
N ASN A 235 16.26 13.83 10.40
CA ASN A 235 15.73 12.52 10.07
C ASN A 235 15.66 11.59 11.31
N LEU A 236 16.75 11.47 12.08
CA LEU A 236 16.74 10.63 13.29
C LEU A 236 15.70 11.09 14.31
N SER A 237 15.57 12.41 14.53
CA SER A 237 14.59 12.96 15.45
C SER A 237 13.17 12.55 15.05
N GLU A 238 12.81 12.67 13.77
CA GLU A 238 11.50 12.26 13.25
C GLU A 238 11.28 10.75 13.35
N LEU A 239 12.29 9.94 13.00
CA LEU A 239 12.17 8.48 12.98
C LEU A 239 12.10 7.89 14.39
N ILE A 240 12.85 8.44 15.35
CA ILE A 240 12.75 8.08 16.78
C ILE A 240 11.38 8.51 17.31
N GLY A 241 10.92 9.73 16.95
CA GLY A 241 9.59 10.22 17.33
C GLY A 241 8.43 9.43 16.72
N ALA A 242 8.68 8.74 15.61
CA ALA A 242 7.73 7.80 14.98
C ALA A 242 7.82 6.38 15.58
N ASN A 243 8.60 6.16 16.62
CA ASN A 243 8.80 4.86 17.27
C ASN A 243 9.19 3.73 16.28
N LEU A 244 10.07 4.07 15.34
CA LEU A 244 10.40 3.21 14.20
C LEU A 244 11.43 2.12 14.53
N PHE A 245 12.21 2.30 15.56
CA PHE A 245 13.30 1.42 15.94
C PHE A 245 12.86 0.44 17.02
N ILE A 246 13.25 -0.83 16.90
CA ILE A 246 12.90 -1.89 17.86
C ILE A 246 14.12 -2.48 18.57
N ASP A 247 15.32 -2.30 18.01
CA ASP A 247 16.55 -2.79 18.62
C ASP A 247 17.78 -2.01 18.12
N LEU A 248 18.81 -1.99 18.95
CA LEU A 248 20.14 -1.41 18.66
C LEU A 248 21.14 -2.57 18.63
N VAL A 249 21.66 -2.90 17.46
CA VAL A 249 22.57 -4.02 17.26
C VAL A 249 24.01 -3.49 17.31
N HIS A 250 24.69 -3.72 18.43
CA HIS A 250 26.11 -3.48 18.56
C HIS A 250 26.90 -4.60 17.88
N THR A 251 27.84 -4.25 17.03
CA THR A 251 28.76 -5.20 16.34
C THR A 251 30.07 -5.32 17.08
#